data_e6394977913d7679809a99fe1fab18e4
#
_entry.id   e6394977913d7679809a99fe1fab18e4
#
_cell.length_a   1.000
_cell.length_b   1.000
_cell.length_c   1.000
_cell.angle_alpha   90.00
_cell.angle_beta   90.00
_cell.angle_gamma   90.00
#
_symmetry.space_group_name_H-M   'P 1'
#
loop_
_entity.id
_entity.type
_entity.pdbx_description
1 polymer ?
#
loop_
_entity_poly.entity_id
_entity_poly.type
_entity_poly.pdbx_seq_one_letter_code
_entity_poly.pdbx_strand_id
1 'polypeptide(L)'
;PRMGALPKDWAHFKGHYVHDDKAIFSYSVGEGKVLDMPGIVKQKGLKALTRTVQVEHPSTSVMLLAENDDSQIEKTDQTFTVSLEGRTCNFSLVDFSNGVKLFVWENLLLCEVPKGKSRFKVAMWAGDPAYQPAVQSASGKAEDLSKLTQGGSAQWGDPIPAESELSDNQTDAYVVDKIGVPFN
;
A
#
# COMPACT_ATOMS: atom_id res chain seq x y z
N PRO A 1 -13.49 -21.26 0.76
CA PRO A 1 -13.07 -21.35 2.18
C PRO A 1 -12.81 -19.95 2.70
N ARG A 2 -13.47 -19.56 3.79
CA ARG A 2 -13.16 -18.30 4.45
C ARG A 2 -11.72 -18.38 4.93
N MET A 3 -10.86 -17.51 4.43
CA MET A 3 -9.52 -17.37 4.98
C MET A 3 -9.65 -16.89 6.43
N GLY A 4 -9.13 -17.68 7.37
CA GLY A 4 -9.10 -17.30 8.78
C GLY A 4 -8.16 -16.12 9.04
N ALA A 5 -8.21 -15.57 10.25
CA ALA A 5 -7.25 -14.58 10.68
C ALA A 5 -5.82 -15.13 10.59
N LEU A 6 -4.89 -14.32 10.11
CA LEU A 6 -3.47 -14.67 10.06
C LEU A 6 -2.95 -14.95 11.49
N PRO A 7 -2.04 -15.92 11.67
CA PRO A 7 -1.36 -16.10 12.94
C PRO A 7 -0.70 -14.78 13.39
N LYS A 8 -0.76 -14.48 14.69
CA LYS A 8 -0.29 -13.19 15.24
C LYS A 8 1.20 -12.92 14.99
N ASP A 9 1.98 -13.96 14.84
CA ASP A 9 3.43 -13.94 14.61
C ASP A 9 3.80 -13.93 13.12
N TRP A 10 2.81 -14.05 12.22
CA TRP A 10 3.10 -14.16 10.79
C TRP A 10 3.17 -12.82 10.06
N ALA A 11 2.43 -11.81 10.49
CA ALA A 11 2.46 -10.49 9.88
C ALA A 11 2.63 -9.40 10.93
N HIS A 12 3.59 -8.47 10.71
CA HIS A 12 3.89 -7.39 11.64
C HIS A 12 3.96 -6.06 10.92
N PHE A 13 3.14 -5.12 11.34
CA PHE A 13 3.27 -3.73 10.94
C PHE A 13 4.54 -3.14 11.59
N LYS A 14 5.42 -2.53 10.79
CA LYS A 14 6.70 -1.97 11.23
C LYS A 14 6.65 -0.44 11.35
N GLY A 15 5.64 0.19 10.79
CA GLY A 15 5.48 1.63 10.78
C GLY A 15 5.18 2.18 9.39
N HIS A 16 5.23 3.48 9.27
CA HIS A 16 5.10 4.16 8.00
C HIS A 16 6.13 5.28 7.88
N TYR A 17 6.43 5.64 6.66
CA TYR A 17 7.26 6.78 6.31
C TYR A 17 6.41 7.80 5.57
N VAL A 18 6.66 9.07 5.83
CA VAL A 18 6.07 10.18 5.08
C VAL A 18 7.17 10.83 4.27
N HIS A 19 6.95 10.95 2.96
CA HIS A 19 7.87 11.60 2.05
C HIS A 19 7.07 12.50 1.11
N ASP A 20 7.16 13.80 1.32
CA ASP A 20 6.31 14.81 0.70
C ASP A 20 4.81 14.48 0.93
N ASP A 21 4.04 14.31 -0.14
CA ASP A 21 2.62 13.95 -0.13
C ASP A 21 2.35 12.43 -0.13
N LYS A 22 3.41 11.60 0.04
CA LYS A 22 3.34 10.15 -0.05
C LYS A 22 3.48 9.50 1.33
N ALA A 23 2.66 8.48 1.57
CA ALA A 23 2.78 7.62 2.74
C ALA A 23 3.22 6.21 2.28
N ILE A 24 4.30 5.71 2.86
CA ILE A 24 4.84 4.38 2.57
C ILE A 24 4.69 3.52 3.82
N PHE A 25 3.88 2.48 3.74
CA PHE A 25 3.70 1.52 4.82
C PHE A 25 4.78 0.45 4.77
N SER A 26 5.33 0.13 5.92
CA SER A 26 6.34 -0.94 6.09
C SER A 26 5.76 -2.04 6.95
N TYR A 27 5.83 -3.26 6.46
CA TYR A 27 5.40 -4.45 7.20
C TYR A 27 6.18 -5.70 6.78
N SER A 28 6.11 -6.73 7.59
CA SER A 28 6.65 -8.05 7.24
C SER A 28 5.53 -9.08 7.20
N VAL A 29 5.69 -10.09 6.33
CA VAL A 29 4.82 -11.27 6.25
C VAL A 29 5.73 -12.50 6.19
N GLY A 30 5.71 -13.30 7.24
CA GLY A 30 6.72 -14.35 7.43
C GLY A 30 8.13 -13.74 7.41
N GLU A 31 9.00 -14.27 6.57
CA GLU A 31 10.36 -13.76 6.36
C GLU A 31 10.43 -12.60 5.36
N GLY A 32 9.30 -12.27 4.72
CA GLY A 32 9.23 -11.22 3.70
C GLY A 32 9.13 -9.82 4.28
N LYS A 33 9.78 -8.86 3.61
CA LYS A 33 9.68 -7.43 3.88
C LYS A 33 8.88 -6.77 2.77
N VAL A 34 7.95 -5.90 3.13
CA VAL A 34 7.09 -5.21 2.19
C VAL A 34 7.09 -3.71 2.47
N LEU A 35 7.25 -2.94 1.42
CA LEU A 35 6.95 -1.51 1.37
C LEU A 35 5.77 -1.32 0.41
N ASP A 36 4.81 -0.53 0.82
CA ASP A 36 3.53 -0.39 0.15
C ASP A 36 3.08 1.06 0.15
N MET A 37 2.88 1.64 -1.03
CA MET A 37 2.53 3.03 -1.21
C MET A 37 1.23 3.14 -2.00
N PRO A 38 0.12 3.51 -1.35
CA PRO A 38 -1.09 3.89 -2.06
C PRO A 38 -0.91 5.22 -2.77
N GLY A 39 -1.62 5.40 -3.87
CA GLY A 39 -1.60 6.62 -4.65
C GLY A 39 -2.90 6.81 -5.42
N ILE A 40 -3.02 7.94 -6.04
CA ILE A 40 -4.16 8.29 -6.89
C ILE A 40 -3.68 9.00 -8.15
N VAL A 41 -4.24 8.62 -9.27
CA VAL A 41 -4.03 9.26 -10.56
C VAL A 41 -5.31 9.90 -11.02
N LYS A 42 -5.21 11.16 -11.48
CA LYS A 42 -6.33 11.93 -12.06
C LYS A 42 -5.89 12.50 -13.39
N GLN A 43 -6.58 12.14 -14.46
CA GLN A 43 -6.29 12.66 -15.80
C GLN A 43 -7.57 12.74 -16.63
N LYS A 44 -7.94 13.92 -17.14
CA LYS A 44 -9.06 14.14 -18.08
C LYS A 44 -10.36 13.40 -17.72
N GLY A 45 -10.79 13.51 -16.44
CA GLY A 45 -12.00 12.83 -15.96
C GLY A 45 -11.79 11.38 -15.52
N LEU A 46 -10.67 10.77 -15.82
CA LEU A 46 -10.27 9.46 -15.30
C LEU A 46 -9.70 9.61 -13.88
N LYS A 47 -10.14 8.73 -13.00
CA LYS A 47 -9.61 8.60 -11.64
C LYS A 47 -9.27 7.13 -11.39
N ALA A 48 -8.02 6.86 -11.07
CA ALA A 48 -7.56 5.53 -10.71
C ALA A 48 -6.82 5.56 -9.37
N LEU A 49 -7.08 4.59 -8.53
CA LEU A 49 -6.24 4.29 -7.37
C LEU A 49 -5.04 3.48 -7.84
N THR A 50 -3.88 3.77 -7.30
CA THR A 50 -2.67 3.00 -7.58
C THR A 50 -2.08 2.47 -6.29
N ARG A 51 -1.37 1.37 -6.39
CA ARG A 51 -0.63 0.78 -5.29
C ARG A 51 0.73 0.35 -5.82
N THR A 52 1.79 1.03 -5.37
CA THR A 52 3.17 0.62 -5.65
C THR A 52 3.64 -0.26 -4.50
N VAL A 53 4.11 -1.45 -4.82
CA VAL A 53 4.56 -2.44 -3.83
C VAL A 53 5.98 -2.87 -4.16
N GLN A 54 6.82 -2.90 -3.14
CA GLN A 54 8.16 -3.45 -3.19
C GLN A 54 8.26 -4.57 -2.16
N VAL A 55 8.59 -5.77 -2.64
CA VAL A 55 8.64 -6.98 -1.83
C VAL A 55 10.06 -7.55 -1.88
N GLU A 56 10.57 -7.98 -0.74
CA GLU A 56 11.76 -8.82 -0.64
C GLU A 56 11.39 -10.08 0.15
N HIS A 57 11.34 -11.24 -0.52
CA HIS A 57 10.92 -12.49 0.09
C HIS A 57 11.78 -13.68 -0.40
N PRO A 58 12.15 -14.63 0.48
CA PRO A 58 13.00 -15.78 0.11
C PRO A 58 12.29 -16.82 -0.78
N SER A 59 10.97 -16.78 -0.86
CA SER A 59 10.15 -17.67 -1.69
C SER A 59 9.15 -16.87 -2.54
N THR A 60 8.56 -17.51 -3.54
CA THR A 60 7.42 -16.96 -4.28
C THR A 60 6.28 -16.72 -3.31
N SER A 61 5.66 -15.54 -3.40
CA SER A 61 4.54 -15.12 -2.56
C SER A 61 3.33 -14.72 -3.42
N VAL A 62 2.18 -14.69 -2.79
CA VAL A 62 0.91 -14.31 -3.44
C VAL A 62 0.25 -13.22 -2.62
N MET A 63 -0.17 -12.16 -3.30
CA MET A 63 -0.91 -11.06 -2.72
C MET A 63 -2.35 -11.09 -3.22
N LEU A 64 -3.32 -11.07 -2.31
CA LEU A 64 -4.73 -10.87 -2.64
C LEU A 64 -4.96 -9.40 -3.00
N LEU A 65 -5.53 -9.15 -4.16
CA LEU A 65 -5.92 -7.82 -4.62
C LEU A 65 -7.41 -7.58 -4.44
N ALA A 66 -8.24 -8.54 -4.82
CA ALA A 66 -9.69 -8.45 -4.72
C ALA A 66 -10.33 -9.84 -4.61
N GLU A 67 -11.48 -9.89 -3.97
CA GLU A 67 -12.42 -11.02 -4.01
C GLU A 67 -13.65 -10.57 -4.78
N ASN A 68 -14.06 -11.36 -5.77
CA ASN A 68 -15.22 -11.07 -6.60
C ASN A 68 -16.50 -11.55 -5.92
N ASP A 69 -17.54 -10.71 -5.91
CA ASP A 69 -18.85 -11.08 -5.37
C ASP A 69 -19.57 -12.10 -6.27
N ASP A 70 -19.30 -12.02 -7.58
CA ASP A 70 -19.87 -12.90 -8.60
C ASP A 70 -18.93 -14.09 -8.89
N SER A 71 -19.45 -15.07 -9.63
CA SER A 71 -18.73 -16.34 -9.85
C SER A 71 -17.51 -16.25 -10.75
N GLN A 72 -17.35 -15.19 -11.53
CA GLN A 72 -16.25 -15.08 -12.49
C GLN A 72 -15.65 -13.69 -12.56
N ILE A 73 -14.31 -13.66 -12.55
CA ILE A 73 -13.51 -12.48 -12.87
C ILE A 73 -13.26 -12.49 -14.37
N GLU A 74 -13.68 -11.45 -15.06
CA GLU A 74 -13.44 -11.31 -16.50
C GLU A 74 -12.02 -10.80 -16.77
N LYS A 75 -11.41 -11.31 -17.84
CA LYS A 75 -10.11 -10.83 -18.29
C LYS A 75 -10.21 -10.36 -19.73
N THR A 76 -9.87 -9.10 -19.96
CA THR A 76 -9.72 -8.50 -21.30
C THR A 76 -8.31 -7.95 -21.42
N ASP A 77 -7.50 -8.54 -22.29
CA ASP A 77 -6.07 -8.23 -22.45
C ASP A 77 -5.30 -8.32 -21.12
N GLN A 78 -4.87 -7.18 -20.58
CA GLN A 78 -4.14 -7.09 -19.32
C GLN A 78 -5.01 -6.56 -18.16
N THR A 79 -6.30 -6.40 -18.40
CA THR A 79 -7.28 -5.89 -17.43
C THR A 79 -8.11 -7.03 -16.87
N PHE A 80 -8.27 -7.03 -15.57
CA PHE A 80 -9.15 -7.92 -14.82
C PHE A 80 -10.31 -7.11 -14.26
N THR A 81 -11.53 -7.53 -14.59
CA THR A 81 -12.75 -6.87 -14.14
C THR A 81 -13.39 -7.68 -13.04
N VAL A 82 -13.58 -7.03 -11.89
CA VAL A 82 -14.07 -7.62 -10.64
C VAL A 82 -15.31 -6.88 -10.19
N SER A 83 -16.33 -7.60 -9.76
CA SER A 83 -17.50 -7.04 -9.09
C SER A 83 -17.22 -6.95 -7.58
N LEU A 84 -17.28 -5.74 -7.03
CA LEU A 84 -17.05 -5.44 -5.62
C LEU A 84 -18.26 -4.69 -5.07
N GLU A 85 -19.01 -5.27 -4.16
CA GLU A 85 -20.20 -4.65 -3.55
C GLU A 85 -21.16 -4.06 -4.59
N GLY A 86 -21.42 -4.81 -5.67
CA GLY A 86 -22.28 -4.40 -6.78
C GLY A 86 -21.69 -3.32 -7.69
N ARG A 87 -20.39 -3.04 -7.59
CA ARG A 87 -19.67 -2.10 -8.44
C ARG A 87 -18.62 -2.80 -9.26
N THR A 88 -18.51 -2.45 -10.53
CA THR A 88 -17.46 -2.95 -11.42
C THR A 88 -16.19 -2.17 -11.24
N CYS A 89 -15.10 -2.88 -10.89
CA CYS A 89 -13.75 -2.35 -10.76
C CYS A 89 -12.79 -3.10 -11.66
N ASN A 90 -11.90 -2.37 -12.31
CA ASN A 90 -10.89 -2.93 -13.19
C ASN A 90 -9.53 -2.85 -12.52
N PHE A 91 -8.71 -3.88 -12.72
CA PHE A 91 -7.35 -4.00 -12.20
C PHE A 91 -6.37 -4.30 -13.32
N SER A 92 -5.21 -3.66 -13.30
CA SER A 92 -4.11 -3.97 -14.22
C SER A 92 -2.76 -3.70 -13.55
N LEU A 93 -1.75 -4.50 -13.91
CA LEU A 93 -0.35 -4.13 -13.66
C LEU A 93 0.05 -3.04 -14.65
N VAL A 94 0.54 -1.91 -14.13
CA VAL A 94 0.94 -0.76 -14.96
C VAL A 94 2.46 -0.65 -15.11
N ASP A 95 3.22 -1.13 -14.14
CA ASP A 95 4.68 -1.27 -14.22
C ASP A 95 5.13 -2.36 -13.24
N PHE A 96 6.01 -3.28 -13.65
CA PHE A 96 6.36 -4.42 -12.82
C PHE A 96 7.69 -5.08 -13.19
N SER A 97 8.33 -5.66 -12.18
CA SER A 97 9.52 -6.51 -12.34
C SER A 97 9.18 -7.81 -13.08
N ASN A 98 10.16 -8.36 -13.78
CA ASN A 98 9.98 -9.64 -14.47
C ASN A 98 9.49 -10.75 -13.53
N GLY A 99 8.50 -11.52 -13.98
CA GLY A 99 7.89 -12.61 -13.24
C GLY A 99 6.72 -12.24 -12.33
N VAL A 100 6.46 -10.94 -12.10
CA VAL A 100 5.23 -10.51 -11.42
C VAL A 100 4.06 -10.63 -12.40
N LYS A 101 2.97 -11.26 -11.98
CA LYS A 101 1.79 -11.45 -12.83
C LYS A 101 0.50 -11.47 -12.02
N LEU A 102 -0.59 -11.04 -12.63
CA LEU A 102 -1.94 -11.24 -12.10
C LEU A 102 -2.52 -12.56 -12.59
N PHE A 103 -3.25 -13.24 -11.74
CA PHE A 103 -3.99 -14.45 -12.09
C PHE A 103 -5.26 -14.56 -11.25
N VAL A 104 -6.17 -15.39 -11.73
CA VAL A 104 -7.44 -15.68 -11.05
C VAL A 104 -7.36 -17.08 -10.46
N TRP A 105 -7.78 -17.20 -9.22
CA TRP A 105 -8.02 -18.48 -8.55
C TRP A 105 -9.38 -18.45 -7.87
N GLU A 106 -10.29 -19.29 -8.36
CA GLU A 106 -11.71 -19.24 -7.98
C GLU A 106 -12.29 -17.83 -8.23
N ASN A 107 -12.79 -17.15 -7.19
CA ASN A 107 -13.28 -15.79 -7.25
C ASN A 107 -12.27 -14.74 -6.76
N LEU A 108 -10.99 -15.12 -6.63
CA LEU A 108 -9.94 -14.24 -6.14
C LEU A 108 -9.06 -13.72 -7.28
N LEU A 109 -8.83 -12.41 -7.30
CA LEU A 109 -7.79 -11.80 -8.11
C LEU A 109 -6.51 -11.70 -7.28
N LEU A 110 -5.48 -12.37 -7.74
CA LEU A 110 -4.22 -12.57 -7.06
C LEU A 110 -3.05 -12.00 -7.87
N CYS A 111 -2.03 -11.52 -7.17
CA CYS A 111 -0.75 -11.13 -7.74
C CYS A 111 0.32 -12.10 -7.26
N GLU A 112 0.92 -12.86 -8.19
CA GLU A 112 2.09 -13.67 -7.90
C GLU A 112 3.34 -12.80 -7.96
N VAL A 113 4.15 -12.89 -6.91
CA VAL A 113 5.40 -12.15 -6.75
C VAL A 113 6.54 -13.18 -6.64
N PRO A 114 7.50 -13.22 -7.56
CA PRO A 114 8.60 -14.18 -7.52
C PRO A 114 9.51 -13.95 -6.32
N LYS A 115 10.24 -14.98 -5.95
CA LYS A 115 11.27 -14.90 -4.90
C LYS A 115 12.30 -13.82 -5.19
N GLY A 116 12.87 -13.24 -4.14
CA GLY A 116 13.86 -12.17 -4.21
C GLY A 116 13.24 -10.80 -4.09
N LYS A 117 13.82 -9.83 -4.77
CA LYS A 117 13.34 -8.44 -4.78
C LYS A 117 12.47 -8.20 -6.01
N SER A 118 11.24 -7.78 -5.76
CA SER A 118 10.29 -7.42 -6.79
C SER A 118 9.68 -6.06 -6.50
N ARG A 119 9.34 -5.34 -7.55
CA ARG A 119 8.64 -4.08 -7.48
C ARG A 119 7.58 -4.03 -8.57
N PHE A 120 6.38 -3.60 -8.20
CA PHE A 120 5.29 -3.47 -9.16
C PHE A 120 4.32 -2.36 -8.74
N LYS A 121 3.57 -1.89 -9.70
CA LYS A 121 2.47 -0.96 -9.50
C LYS A 121 1.21 -1.57 -10.11
N VAL A 122 0.17 -1.69 -9.30
CA VAL A 122 -1.17 -2.06 -9.74
C VAL A 122 -2.05 -0.83 -9.72
N ALA A 123 -2.92 -0.70 -10.71
CA ALA A 123 -3.96 0.31 -10.76
C ALA A 123 -5.34 -0.32 -10.68
N MET A 124 -6.29 0.40 -10.02
CA MET A 124 -7.69 0.05 -9.92
C MET A 124 -8.54 1.26 -10.35
N TRP A 125 -9.51 1.04 -11.22
CA TRP A 125 -10.44 2.09 -11.67
C TRP A 125 -11.83 1.55 -11.90
N ALA A 126 -12.84 2.42 -11.78
CA ALA A 126 -14.20 2.13 -12.16
C ALA A 126 -14.45 2.56 -13.61
N GLY A 127 -15.47 1.94 -14.27
CA GLY A 127 -15.87 2.29 -15.62
C GLY A 127 -15.33 1.35 -16.69
N ASP A 128 -15.09 1.87 -17.90
CA ASP A 128 -14.74 1.05 -19.05
C ASP A 128 -13.33 0.44 -18.91
N PRO A 129 -13.16 -0.89 -19.08
CA PRO A 129 -11.84 -1.53 -19.16
C PRO A 129 -10.93 -0.96 -20.24
N ALA A 130 -11.49 -0.39 -21.31
CA ALA A 130 -10.75 0.25 -22.40
C ALA A 130 -9.94 1.47 -21.96
N TYR A 131 -10.14 1.99 -20.74
CA TYR A 131 -9.29 3.05 -20.19
C TYR A 131 -7.89 2.58 -19.77
N GLN A 132 -7.60 1.28 -19.81
CA GLN A 132 -6.32 0.71 -19.37
C GLN A 132 -5.08 1.44 -19.95
N PRO A 133 -4.97 1.75 -21.26
CA PRO A 133 -3.79 2.46 -21.77
C PRO A 133 -3.63 3.88 -21.20
N ALA A 134 -4.74 4.58 -20.95
CA ALA A 134 -4.73 5.90 -20.33
C ALA A 134 -4.32 5.81 -18.84
N VAL A 135 -4.83 4.82 -18.12
CA VAL A 135 -4.44 4.54 -16.73
C VAL A 135 -2.95 4.20 -16.64
N GLN A 136 -2.45 3.33 -17.52
CA GLN A 136 -1.04 2.95 -17.55
C GLN A 136 -0.13 4.16 -17.83
N SER A 137 -0.47 4.98 -18.82
CA SER A 137 0.27 6.19 -19.15
C SER A 137 0.30 7.20 -18.00
N ALA A 138 -0.84 7.41 -17.35
CA ALA A 138 -0.97 8.36 -16.24
C ALA A 138 -0.33 7.89 -14.94
N SER A 139 -0.28 6.57 -14.70
CA SER A 139 0.27 5.99 -13.48
C SER A 139 1.79 6.04 -13.41
N GLY A 140 2.46 6.15 -14.55
CA GLY A 140 3.93 6.16 -14.62
C GLY A 140 4.56 4.85 -14.09
N LYS A 141 5.86 4.90 -13.85
CA LYS A 141 6.63 3.76 -13.36
C LYS A 141 6.42 3.51 -11.86
N ALA A 142 6.68 2.29 -11.43
CA ALA A 142 6.75 1.93 -10.02
C ALA A 142 7.98 2.58 -9.37
N GLU A 143 7.76 3.43 -8.38
CA GLU A 143 8.79 4.14 -7.65
C GLU A 143 9.66 3.19 -6.84
N ASP A 144 10.92 3.55 -6.63
CA ASP A 144 11.81 2.85 -5.69
C ASP A 144 11.48 3.31 -4.27
N LEU A 145 10.65 2.52 -3.59
CA LEU A 145 10.14 2.88 -2.26
C LEU A 145 11.24 2.93 -1.20
N SER A 146 12.34 2.20 -1.38
CA SER A 146 13.44 2.23 -0.41
C SER A 146 14.13 3.60 -0.34
N LYS A 147 14.08 4.39 -1.41
CA LYS A 147 14.57 5.76 -1.41
C LYS A 147 13.66 6.72 -0.66
N LEU A 148 12.37 6.44 -0.65
CA LEU A 148 11.36 7.26 0.01
C LEU A 148 11.29 7.01 1.52
N THR A 149 11.95 5.97 2.04
CA THR A 149 12.06 5.72 3.48
C THR A 149 13.11 6.58 4.18
N GLN A 150 13.84 7.40 3.44
CA GLN A 150 14.84 8.33 4.00
C GLN A 150 14.21 9.61 4.60
N GLY A 151 12.88 9.74 4.51
CA GLY A 151 12.18 10.97 4.85
C GLY A 151 12.20 11.99 3.70
N GLY A 152 11.17 12.81 3.65
CA GLY A 152 11.07 13.96 2.75
C GLY A 152 11.47 15.26 3.45
N SER A 153 11.32 16.36 2.76
CA SER A 153 11.47 17.69 3.35
C SER A 153 10.40 17.92 4.42
N ALA A 154 10.76 18.64 5.48
CA ALA A 154 9.80 19.05 6.49
C ALA A 154 8.67 19.87 5.84
N GLN A 155 7.41 19.51 6.15
CA GLN A 155 6.24 20.18 5.58
C GLN A 155 5.61 21.22 6.53
N TRP A 156 6.13 21.31 7.71
CA TRP A 156 5.74 22.31 8.73
C TRP A 156 6.91 23.24 9.02
N GLY A 157 6.58 24.40 9.56
CA GLY A 157 7.56 25.40 9.97
C GLY A 157 8.53 24.90 11.06
N ASP A 158 9.38 25.76 11.51
CA ASP A 158 10.34 25.45 12.56
C ASP A 158 9.65 24.94 13.83
N PRO A 159 10.27 24.00 14.55
CA PRO A 159 9.72 23.51 15.82
C PRO A 159 9.54 24.69 16.81
N ILE A 160 8.37 24.73 17.43
CA ILE A 160 8.14 25.67 18.55
C ILE A 160 8.60 24.95 19.82
N PRO A 161 9.69 25.37 20.45
CA PRO A 161 10.15 24.75 21.68
C PRO A 161 9.17 25.07 22.82
N ALA A 162 8.86 24.07 23.63
CA ALA A 162 8.07 24.24 24.83
C ALA A 162 8.82 23.62 26.00
N GLU A 163 8.83 24.33 27.14
CA GLU A 163 9.38 23.81 28.36
C GLU A 163 8.35 22.91 29.06
N SER A 164 8.83 21.78 29.55
CA SER A 164 8.03 20.82 30.30
C SER A 164 8.67 20.62 31.68
N GLU A 165 7.83 20.47 32.69
CA GLU A 165 8.28 20.16 34.04
C GLU A 165 8.03 18.68 34.32
N LEU A 166 9.11 17.95 34.62
CA LEU A 166 9.02 16.59 35.10
C LEU A 166 8.75 16.60 36.61
N SER A 167 7.93 15.69 37.08
CA SER A 167 7.69 15.55 38.52
C SER A 167 8.91 15.02 39.23
N ASP A 168 9.33 15.68 40.31
CA ASP A 168 10.39 15.21 41.20
C ASP A 168 9.96 14.01 42.05
N ASN A 169 8.67 13.75 42.13
CA ASN A 169 8.11 12.66 42.93
C ASN A 169 8.05 11.36 42.13
N GLN A 170 9.10 10.52 42.28
CA GLN A 170 9.17 9.19 41.65
C GLN A 170 8.76 8.03 42.55
N THR A 171 8.25 8.32 43.76
CA THR A 171 7.91 7.30 44.75
C THR A 171 6.43 6.89 44.74
N ASP A 172 5.57 7.65 44.08
CA ASP A 172 4.16 7.36 43.98
C ASP A 172 3.85 6.37 42.84
N ALA A 173 2.77 5.64 42.96
CA ALA A 173 2.33 4.66 41.99
C ALA A 173 1.97 5.32 40.62
N TYR A 174 1.67 6.61 40.60
CA TYR A 174 1.38 7.43 39.45
C TYR A 174 2.09 8.76 39.56
N VAL A 175 2.79 9.13 38.49
CA VAL A 175 3.48 10.42 38.36
C VAL A 175 2.83 11.21 37.24
N VAL A 176 2.57 12.49 37.46
CA VAL A 176 1.99 13.39 36.46
C VAL A 176 3.04 14.41 36.07
N ASP A 177 3.48 14.34 34.82
CA ASP A 177 4.36 15.33 34.23
C ASP A 177 3.53 16.40 33.51
N LYS A 178 3.93 17.64 33.63
CA LYS A 178 3.29 18.77 32.95
C LYS A 178 3.97 19.00 31.60
N ILE A 179 3.27 18.69 30.54
CA ILE A 179 3.75 18.94 29.16
C ILE A 179 3.25 20.30 28.72
N GLY A 180 4.17 21.21 28.45
CA GLY A 180 3.87 22.50 27.83
C GLY A 180 3.47 22.30 26.37
N VAL A 181 2.26 22.71 26.00
CA VAL A 181 1.80 22.72 24.59
C VAL A 181 1.72 24.17 24.15
N PRO A 182 2.49 24.60 23.14
CA PRO A 182 2.37 25.93 22.59
C PRO A 182 1.04 26.05 21.85
N PHE A 183 0.20 26.98 22.26
CA PHE A 183 -1.00 27.39 21.54
C PHE A 183 -0.67 28.69 20.80
N ASN A 184 -0.93 28.73 19.50
CA ASN A 184 -0.95 29.95 18.70
C ASN A 184 -2.34 30.54 18.70
#